data_d34425837ef8bb92c188a9a993cf22d5
#
_entry.id   d34425837ef8bb92c188a9a993cf22d5
#
_cell.length_a   1.000
_cell.length_b   1.000
_cell.length_c   1.000
_cell.angle_alpha   90.00
_cell.angle_beta   90.00
_cell.angle_gamma   90.00
#
_symmetry.space_group_name_H-M   'P 1'
#
loop_
_entity.id
_entity.type
_entity.pdbx_description
1 polymer ?
#
loop_
_entity_poly.entity_id
_entity_poly.type
_entity_poly.pdbx_seq_one_letter_code
_entity_poly.pdbx_strand_id
1 'polypeptide(L)'
;DAQVRDAAGELMPPMSAKQAFKRLRSHDVLRDCGLGESQIEAWLQVDDDGPLRDELKARFEQAPMKYSHVIVDEAQDLTAMQMRAVQRRTKGMTFVGDDAQTSVAGAIGLREIADLLGIQATELTTAYRMSAEIADWLNDLAHATELPAVVLVGIRPNGIAVEIAEPFDAAAKRLGAKYDNWRVLSHGDVWSHKGIEYDAVLVDATGMSAAELYLAASRAAHELVVCNR
;
A
#
# COMPACT_ATOMS: atom_id res chain seq x y z
N ASP A 1 -0.97 4.24 -48.77
CA ASP A 1 -1.05 3.98 -47.30
C ASP A 1 -0.91 2.49 -46.94
N ALA A 2 -1.43 1.54 -47.73
CA ALA A 2 -1.21 0.11 -47.50
C ALA A 2 0.25 -0.29 -47.73
N GLN A 3 0.86 0.17 -48.84
CA GLN A 3 2.25 -0.11 -49.16
C GLN A 3 3.25 0.45 -48.13
N VAL A 4 2.95 1.58 -47.50
CA VAL A 4 3.79 2.16 -46.43
C VAL A 4 3.68 1.32 -45.14
N ARG A 5 2.49 0.76 -44.86
CA ARG A 5 2.31 -0.15 -43.71
C ARG A 5 2.98 -1.50 -43.95
N ASP A 6 2.92 -2.04 -45.15
CA ASP A 6 3.58 -3.31 -45.49
C ASP A 6 5.11 -3.15 -45.46
N ALA A 7 5.66 -2.08 -46.01
CA ALA A 7 7.09 -1.79 -45.96
C ALA A 7 7.57 -1.51 -44.52
N ALA A 8 6.76 -0.82 -43.70
CA ALA A 8 7.07 -0.61 -42.26
C ALA A 8 7.00 -1.95 -41.50
N GLY A 9 6.10 -2.86 -41.86
CA GLY A 9 6.01 -4.20 -41.24
C GLY A 9 7.19 -5.11 -41.60
N GLU A 10 7.77 -4.95 -42.83
CA GLU A 10 8.98 -5.66 -43.25
C GLU A 10 10.25 -5.12 -42.52
N LEU A 11 10.33 -3.80 -42.32
CA LEU A 11 11.46 -3.15 -41.65
C LEU A 11 11.38 -3.30 -40.14
N MET A 12 10.18 -3.36 -39.57
CA MET A 12 9.92 -3.53 -38.14
C MET A 12 8.82 -4.57 -37.95
N PRO A 13 9.15 -5.86 -37.94
CA PRO A 13 8.15 -6.91 -37.78
C PRO A 13 7.38 -6.71 -36.46
N PRO A 14 6.05 -6.90 -36.48
CA PRO A 14 5.22 -6.68 -35.30
C PRO A 14 5.69 -7.57 -34.16
N MET A 15 6.10 -6.93 -33.05
CA MET A 15 6.54 -7.61 -31.85
C MET A 15 5.31 -8.10 -31.05
N SER A 16 5.33 -9.35 -30.62
CA SER A 16 4.30 -9.85 -29.69
C SER A 16 4.60 -9.44 -28.24
N ALA A 17 3.57 -9.40 -27.39
CA ALA A 17 3.73 -9.16 -25.95
C ALA A 17 4.77 -10.10 -25.32
N LYS A 18 4.81 -11.38 -25.73
CA LYS A 18 5.80 -12.37 -25.25
C LYS A 18 7.23 -12.02 -25.67
N GLN A 19 7.41 -11.56 -26.91
CA GLN A 19 8.73 -11.13 -27.39
C GLN A 19 9.20 -9.85 -26.68
N ALA A 20 8.30 -8.88 -26.49
CA ALA A 20 8.56 -7.66 -25.76
C ALA A 20 8.96 -7.96 -24.30
N PHE A 21 8.22 -8.85 -23.63
CA PHE A 21 8.55 -9.29 -22.28
C PHE A 21 9.95 -9.90 -22.20
N LYS A 22 10.29 -10.81 -23.13
CA LYS A 22 11.62 -11.44 -23.17
C LYS A 22 12.73 -10.39 -23.35
N ARG A 23 12.51 -9.37 -24.18
CA ARG A 23 13.47 -8.27 -24.39
C ARG A 23 13.65 -7.42 -23.13
N LEU A 24 12.58 -7.07 -22.43
CA LEU A 24 12.62 -6.32 -21.18
C LEU A 24 13.23 -7.09 -19.99
N ARG A 25 13.50 -8.37 -20.16
CA ARG A 25 14.25 -9.22 -19.23
C ARG A 25 15.67 -9.52 -19.75
N SER A 26 16.13 -8.83 -20.77
CA SER A 26 17.50 -8.96 -21.31
C SER A 26 18.35 -7.82 -20.79
N HIS A 27 19.45 -8.17 -20.14
CA HIS A 27 20.42 -7.24 -19.59
C HIS A 27 20.93 -6.25 -20.65
N ASP A 28 21.29 -6.75 -21.85
CA ASP A 28 21.80 -5.91 -22.94
C ASP A 28 20.77 -4.89 -23.42
N VAL A 29 19.51 -5.33 -23.59
CA VAL A 29 18.42 -4.44 -24.01
C VAL A 29 18.16 -3.34 -22.97
N LEU A 30 18.20 -3.66 -21.69
CA LEU A 30 17.99 -2.68 -20.60
C LEU A 30 19.14 -1.66 -20.57
N ARG A 31 20.38 -2.11 -20.79
CA ARG A 31 21.55 -1.23 -20.93
C ARG A 31 21.42 -0.32 -22.15
N ASP A 32 21.02 -0.84 -23.30
CA ASP A 32 20.80 -0.06 -24.52
C ASP A 32 19.67 0.98 -24.33
N CYS A 33 18.71 0.72 -23.44
CA CYS A 33 17.69 1.68 -23.02
C CYS A 33 18.19 2.74 -22.03
N GLY A 34 19.47 2.70 -21.65
CA GLY A 34 20.12 3.71 -20.79
C GLY A 34 19.99 3.43 -19.29
N LEU A 35 19.58 2.23 -18.85
CA LEU A 35 19.56 1.87 -17.43
C LEU A 35 20.99 1.56 -16.94
N GLY A 36 21.30 2.02 -15.72
CA GLY A 36 22.54 1.66 -15.02
C GLY A 36 22.49 0.24 -14.45
N GLU A 37 23.66 -0.35 -14.18
CA GLU A 37 23.78 -1.74 -13.71
C GLU A 37 22.92 -2.04 -12.48
N SER A 38 22.94 -1.18 -11.45
CA SER A 38 22.14 -1.36 -10.25
C SER A 38 20.61 -1.34 -10.51
N GLN A 39 20.18 -0.54 -11.48
CA GLN A 39 18.78 -0.49 -11.90
C GLN A 39 18.40 -1.76 -12.67
N ILE A 40 19.30 -2.28 -13.51
CA ILE A 40 19.09 -3.53 -14.25
C ILE A 40 19.01 -4.70 -13.30
N GLU A 41 19.91 -4.80 -12.33
CA GLU A 41 19.89 -5.86 -11.32
C GLU A 41 18.60 -5.83 -10.51
N ALA A 42 18.20 -4.66 -9.99
CA ALA A 42 16.93 -4.49 -9.27
C ALA A 42 15.73 -4.88 -10.13
N TRP A 43 15.69 -4.48 -11.40
CA TRP A 43 14.61 -4.84 -12.33
C TRP A 43 14.53 -6.34 -12.59
N LEU A 44 15.68 -7.01 -12.76
CA LEU A 44 15.71 -8.45 -13.05
C LEU A 44 15.37 -9.32 -11.84
N GLN A 45 15.48 -8.78 -10.61
CA GLN A 45 15.11 -9.44 -9.36
C GLN A 45 13.62 -9.34 -9.00
N VAL A 46 12.83 -8.52 -9.74
CA VAL A 46 11.39 -8.45 -9.51
C VAL A 46 10.72 -9.77 -9.86
N ASP A 47 10.14 -10.43 -8.87
CA ASP A 47 9.48 -11.74 -9.02
C ASP A 47 8.05 -11.63 -9.58
N ASP A 48 7.33 -10.54 -9.27
CA ASP A 48 5.96 -10.34 -9.77
C ASP A 48 5.96 -9.71 -11.16
N ASP A 49 5.95 -10.55 -12.16
CA ASP A 49 5.83 -10.17 -13.59
C ASP A 49 4.39 -9.87 -14.02
N GLY A 50 3.40 -10.10 -13.19
CA GLY A 50 1.98 -10.00 -13.54
C GLY A 50 1.61 -8.64 -14.13
N PRO A 51 1.88 -7.52 -13.44
CA PRO A 51 1.57 -6.18 -13.93
C PRO A 51 2.27 -5.82 -15.24
N LEU A 52 3.55 -6.20 -15.38
CA LEU A 52 4.32 -5.97 -16.60
C LEU A 52 3.77 -6.76 -17.80
N ARG A 53 3.43 -8.04 -17.58
CA ARG A 53 2.82 -8.89 -18.64
C ARG A 53 1.46 -8.35 -19.07
N ASP A 54 0.68 -7.84 -18.13
CA ASP A 54 -0.61 -7.22 -18.41
C ASP A 54 -0.46 -5.92 -19.21
N GLU A 55 0.47 -5.06 -18.84
CA GLU A 55 0.77 -3.82 -19.55
C GLU A 55 1.22 -4.11 -21.00
N LEU A 56 2.09 -5.10 -21.19
CA LEU A 56 2.54 -5.51 -22.51
C LEU A 56 1.40 -6.10 -23.35
N LYS A 57 0.58 -6.97 -22.77
CA LYS A 57 -0.61 -7.49 -23.48
C LYS A 57 -1.54 -6.37 -23.92
N ALA A 58 -1.79 -5.40 -23.05
CA ALA A 58 -2.65 -4.27 -23.38
C ALA A 58 -2.11 -3.38 -24.51
N ARG A 59 -0.79 -3.38 -24.74
CA ARG A 59 -0.16 -2.65 -25.83
C ARG A 59 -0.22 -3.36 -27.17
N PHE A 60 -0.26 -4.67 -27.17
CA PHE A 60 -0.25 -5.51 -28.38
C PHE A 60 -1.59 -6.18 -28.67
N GLU A 61 -2.44 -6.29 -27.66
CA GLU A 61 -3.73 -6.99 -27.71
C GLU A 61 -4.79 -6.14 -27.01
N GLN A 62 -6.05 -6.25 -27.43
CA GLN A 62 -7.14 -5.60 -26.70
C GLN A 62 -7.43 -6.37 -25.41
N ALA A 63 -7.31 -5.69 -24.28
CA ALA A 63 -7.75 -6.24 -23.00
C ALA A 63 -9.30 -6.29 -22.96
N PRO A 64 -9.93 -7.43 -22.71
CA PRO A 64 -11.38 -7.49 -22.61
C PRO A 64 -11.85 -6.78 -21.34
N MET A 65 -12.84 -5.89 -21.48
CA MET A 65 -13.55 -5.33 -20.32
C MET A 65 -14.41 -6.43 -19.69
N LYS A 66 -14.15 -6.74 -18.41
CA LYS A 66 -14.78 -7.89 -17.73
C LYS A 66 -15.83 -7.50 -16.68
N TYR A 67 -15.67 -6.33 -16.08
CA TYR A 67 -16.46 -5.91 -14.92
C TYR A 67 -17.17 -4.59 -15.18
N SER A 68 -18.38 -4.44 -14.68
CA SER A 68 -19.09 -3.15 -14.70
C SER A 68 -18.52 -2.18 -13.69
N HIS A 69 -18.09 -2.69 -12.53
CA HIS A 69 -17.48 -1.92 -11.45
C HIS A 69 -16.49 -2.79 -10.66
N VAL A 70 -15.39 -2.21 -10.21
CA VAL A 70 -14.39 -2.83 -9.35
C VAL A 70 -14.18 -1.95 -8.13
N ILE A 71 -14.16 -2.56 -6.95
CA ILE A 71 -13.76 -1.91 -5.70
C ILE A 71 -12.37 -2.45 -5.35
N VAL A 72 -11.42 -1.56 -5.10
CA VAL A 72 -10.07 -1.89 -4.68
C VAL A 72 -9.88 -1.38 -3.27
N ASP A 73 -9.70 -2.30 -2.33
CA ASP A 73 -9.31 -2.00 -0.96
C ASP A 73 -7.78 -1.98 -0.83
N GLU A 74 -7.26 -1.28 0.18
CA GLU A 74 -5.81 -1.06 0.38
C GLU A 74 -5.13 -0.48 -0.87
N ALA A 75 -5.82 0.40 -1.56
CA ALA A 75 -5.39 0.89 -2.87
C ALA A 75 -4.12 1.75 -2.83
N GLN A 76 -3.71 2.26 -1.66
CA GLN A 76 -2.43 2.95 -1.47
C GLN A 76 -1.22 2.06 -1.78
N ASP A 77 -1.38 0.74 -1.79
CA ASP A 77 -0.32 -0.21 -2.12
C ASP A 77 -0.23 -0.54 -3.63
N LEU A 78 -1.10 0.04 -4.46
CA LEU A 78 -1.03 -0.18 -5.90
C LEU A 78 0.14 0.57 -6.55
N THR A 79 0.83 -0.13 -7.44
CA THR A 79 1.72 0.51 -8.41
C THR A 79 0.91 1.10 -9.58
N ALA A 80 1.49 2.06 -10.31
CA ALA A 80 0.84 2.64 -11.48
C ALA A 80 0.45 1.60 -12.55
N MET A 81 1.24 0.53 -12.71
CA MET A 81 0.90 -0.57 -13.63
C MET A 81 -0.30 -1.39 -13.16
N GLN A 82 -0.37 -1.69 -11.86
CA GLN A 82 -1.51 -2.41 -11.27
C GLN A 82 -2.79 -1.58 -11.38
N MET A 83 -2.74 -0.29 -11.07
CA MET A 83 -3.88 0.62 -11.24
C MET A 83 -4.38 0.62 -12.70
N ARG A 84 -3.48 0.76 -13.68
CA ARG A 84 -3.85 0.67 -15.11
C ARG A 84 -4.42 -0.69 -15.50
N ALA A 85 -3.93 -1.77 -14.89
CA ALA A 85 -4.46 -3.11 -15.13
C ALA A 85 -5.93 -3.25 -14.67
N VAL A 86 -6.27 -2.64 -13.52
CA VAL A 86 -7.66 -2.53 -13.05
C VAL A 86 -8.48 -1.69 -14.01
N GLN A 87 -8.01 -0.49 -14.35
CA GLN A 87 -8.69 0.47 -15.23
C GLN A 87 -9.09 -0.16 -16.57
N ARG A 88 -8.23 -0.95 -17.19
CA ARG A 88 -8.50 -1.62 -18.47
C ARG A 88 -9.63 -2.65 -18.43
N ARG A 89 -9.99 -3.14 -17.23
CA ARG A 89 -10.95 -4.25 -17.08
C ARG A 89 -12.32 -3.81 -16.61
N THR A 90 -12.51 -2.56 -16.30
CA THR A 90 -13.76 -2.09 -15.70
C THR A 90 -14.21 -0.74 -16.26
N LYS A 91 -15.52 -0.52 -16.22
CA LYS A 91 -16.15 0.77 -16.59
C LYS A 91 -16.17 1.76 -15.43
N GLY A 92 -16.28 1.26 -14.20
CA GLY A 92 -16.33 2.07 -12.99
C GLY A 92 -15.40 1.51 -11.94
N MET A 93 -14.81 2.38 -11.11
CA MET A 93 -13.86 2.02 -10.07
C MET A 93 -14.14 2.78 -8.79
N THR A 94 -13.90 2.12 -7.66
CA THR A 94 -13.80 2.75 -6.35
C THR A 94 -12.49 2.29 -5.71
N PHE A 95 -11.69 3.25 -5.27
CA PHE A 95 -10.45 2.99 -4.54
C PHE A 95 -10.64 3.42 -3.09
N VAL A 96 -10.26 2.56 -2.16
CA VAL A 96 -10.32 2.80 -0.71
C VAL A 96 -8.95 2.44 -0.14
N GLY A 97 -8.49 3.21 0.85
CA GLY A 97 -7.21 2.94 1.51
C GLY A 97 -6.79 4.08 2.43
N ASP A 98 -5.56 3.99 2.93
CA ASP A 98 -4.94 4.96 3.83
C ASP A 98 -3.47 5.15 3.43
N ASP A 99 -3.12 6.34 2.92
CA ASP A 99 -1.76 6.65 2.44
C ASP A 99 -0.71 6.58 3.58
N ALA A 100 -1.12 6.76 4.85
CA ALA A 100 -0.23 6.58 6.00
C ALA A 100 0.19 5.11 6.23
N GLN A 101 -0.53 4.15 5.64
CA GLN A 101 -0.28 2.72 5.75
C GLN A 101 0.30 2.10 4.47
N THR A 102 0.95 2.91 3.63
CA THR A 102 1.62 2.42 2.41
C THR A 102 2.79 1.49 2.79
N SER A 103 2.78 0.26 2.25
CA SER A 103 3.75 -0.79 2.57
C SER A 103 4.55 -1.29 1.37
N VAL A 104 4.10 -1.01 0.17
CA VAL A 104 4.68 -1.56 -1.06
C VAL A 104 5.62 -0.56 -1.73
N ALA A 105 6.84 -0.98 -2.00
CA ALA A 105 7.80 -0.17 -2.75
C ALA A 105 7.30 0.13 -4.18
N GLY A 106 7.31 1.41 -4.57
CA GLY A 106 6.80 1.84 -5.87
C GLY A 106 5.29 1.97 -5.96
N ALA A 107 4.57 1.83 -4.85
CA ALA A 107 3.17 2.22 -4.74
C ALA A 107 3.02 3.73 -4.94
N ILE A 108 1.91 4.13 -5.56
CA ILE A 108 1.68 5.53 -5.92
C ILE A 108 0.79 6.28 -4.93
N GLY A 109 0.10 5.57 -4.03
CA GLY A 109 -0.83 6.17 -3.08
C GLY A 109 -2.15 6.65 -3.69
N LEU A 110 -3.12 6.94 -2.83
CA LEU A 110 -4.47 7.35 -3.23
C LEU A 110 -4.50 8.73 -3.88
N ARG A 111 -3.67 9.66 -3.41
CA ARG A 111 -3.60 11.02 -3.98
C ARG A 111 -3.15 10.98 -5.44
N GLU A 112 -2.08 10.25 -5.74
CA GLU A 112 -1.60 10.12 -7.11
C GLU A 112 -2.58 9.33 -7.98
N ILE A 113 -3.28 8.32 -7.45
CA ILE A 113 -4.36 7.62 -8.15
C ILE A 113 -5.48 8.62 -8.52
N ALA A 114 -5.89 9.47 -7.59
CA ALA A 114 -6.92 10.49 -7.83
C ALA A 114 -6.48 11.48 -8.92
N ASP A 115 -5.25 11.96 -8.86
CA ASP A 115 -4.67 12.88 -9.85
C ASP A 115 -4.59 12.25 -11.25
N LEU A 116 -4.11 11.01 -11.34
CA LEU A 116 -4.00 10.26 -12.61
C LEU A 116 -5.38 9.99 -13.26
N LEU A 117 -6.41 9.85 -12.45
CA LEU A 117 -7.78 9.60 -12.92
C LEU A 117 -8.60 10.89 -13.08
N GLY A 118 -8.10 12.04 -12.63
CA GLY A 118 -8.82 13.32 -12.65
C GLY A 118 -10.07 13.32 -11.76
N ILE A 119 -10.02 12.61 -10.61
CA ILE A 119 -11.12 12.49 -9.65
C ILE A 119 -10.75 13.14 -8.32
N GLN A 120 -11.77 13.48 -7.52
CA GLN A 120 -11.55 13.95 -6.17
C GLN A 120 -11.66 12.81 -5.17
N ALA A 121 -10.71 12.76 -4.22
CA ALA A 121 -10.78 11.88 -3.07
C ALA A 121 -11.75 12.45 -2.03
N THR A 122 -12.50 11.57 -1.37
CA THR A 122 -13.32 11.91 -0.20
C THR A 122 -12.67 11.30 1.03
N GLU A 123 -12.43 12.12 2.04
CA GLU A 123 -11.84 11.69 3.29
C GLU A 123 -12.92 11.17 4.25
N LEU A 124 -12.68 9.99 4.82
CA LEU A 124 -13.50 9.41 5.88
C LEU A 124 -12.80 9.65 7.23
N THR A 125 -13.24 10.67 7.94
CA THR A 125 -12.59 11.11 9.19
C THR A 125 -13.08 10.40 10.44
N THR A 126 -14.30 9.84 10.42
CA THR A 126 -14.91 9.24 11.61
C THR A 126 -14.31 7.86 11.90
N ALA A 127 -13.65 7.74 13.05
CA ALA A 127 -13.09 6.49 13.55
C ALA A 127 -14.12 5.75 14.43
N TYR A 128 -14.71 4.68 13.91
CA TYR A 128 -15.69 3.85 14.62
C TYR A 128 -15.04 2.70 15.40
N ARG A 129 -13.87 2.27 14.96
CA ARG A 129 -13.17 1.08 15.47
C ARG A 129 -12.47 1.37 16.79
N MET A 130 -11.62 2.38 16.79
CA MET A 130 -10.76 2.72 17.93
C MET A 130 -11.39 3.73 18.88
N SER A 131 -10.89 3.78 20.10
CA SER A 131 -11.28 4.80 21.08
C SER A 131 -10.85 6.20 20.62
N ALA A 132 -11.51 7.23 21.17
CA ALA A 132 -11.16 8.61 20.84
C ALA A 132 -9.72 8.94 21.26
N GLU A 133 -9.26 8.40 22.38
CA GLU A 133 -7.92 8.61 22.91
C GLU A 133 -6.83 8.04 21.99
N ILE A 134 -7.10 6.89 21.36
CA ILE A 134 -6.19 6.30 20.37
C ILE A 134 -6.20 7.13 19.07
N ALA A 135 -7.38 7.58 18.61
CA ALA A 135 -7.49 8.42 17.44
C ALA A 135 -6.73 9.75 17.62
N ASP A 136 -6.86 10.39 18.77
CA ASP A 136 -6.14 11.64 19.09
C ASP A 136 -4.63 11.41 19.10
N TRP A 137 -4.17 10.33 19.71
CA TRP A 137 -2.75 9.98 19.73
C TRP A 137 -2.19 9.70 18.32
N LEU A 138 -2.96 9.02 17.45
CA LEU A 138 -2.59 8.80 16.05
C LEU A 138 -2.51 10.11 15.25
N ASN A 139 -3.40 11.05 15.50
CA ASN A 139 -3.36 12.39 14.90
C ASN A 139 -2.09 13.13 15.30
N ASP A 140 -1.75 13.09 16.59
CA ASP A 140 -0.53 13.72 17.13
C ASP A 140 0.73 13.09 16.52
N LEU A 141 0.79 11.77 16.43
CA LEU A 141 1.88 11.04 15.78
C LEU A 141 2.01 11.43 14.31
N ALA A 142 0.91 11.41 13.57
CA ALA A 142 0.91 11.73 12.14
C ALA A 142 1.35 13.17 11.89
N HIS A 143 0.89 14.12 12.71
CA HIS A 143 1.29 15.52 12.64
C HIS A 143 2.78 15.69 12.96
N ALA A 144 3.27 15.07 14.03
CA ALA A 144 4.67 15.18 14.47
C ALA A 144 5.67 14.56 13.47
N THR A 145 5.23 13.59 12.69
CA THR A 145 6.06 12.84 11.73
C THR A 145 5.75 13.13 10.27
N GLU A 146 4.87 14.08 10.01
CA GLU A 146 4.44 14.49 8.65
C GLU A 146 3.90 13.31 7.80
N LEU A 147 3.27 12.32 8.45
CA LEU A 147 2.62 11.23 7.73
C LEU A 147 1.40 11.74 6.94
N PRO A 148 1.14 11.21 5.73
CA PRO A 148 0.00 11.62 4.90
C PRO A 148 -1.32 10.99 5.40
N ALA A 149 -1.60 11.10 6.70
CA ALA A 149 -2.80 10.57 7.33
C ALA A 149 -3.95 11.57 7.25
N VAL A 150 -5.17 11.04 7.19
CA VAL A 150 -6.40 11.81 7.40
C VAL A 150 -6.60 12.05 8.89
N VAL A 151 -7.05 13.24 9.27
CA VAL A 151 -7.37 13.55 10.67
C VAL A 151 -8.55 12.71 11.13
N LEU A 152 -8.33 11.88 12.16
CA LEU A 152 -9.33 10.98 12.72
C LEU A 152 -10.17 11.67 13.79
N VAL A 153 -11.46 11.44 13.77
CA VAL A 153 -12.40 11.87 14.82
C VAL A 153 -12.94 10.62 15.52
N GLY A 154 -12.39 10.30 16.68
CA GLY A 154 -12.85 9.19 17.51
C GLY A 154 -14.19 9.52 18.15
N ILE A 155 -15.19 8.66 17.97
CA ILE A 155 -16.54 8.87 18.49
C ILE A 155 -16.85 8.08 19.78
N ARG A 156 -15.91 7.27 20.25
CA ARG A 156 -16.08 6.37 21.40
C ARG A 156 -14.98 6.63 22.45
N PRO A 157 -15.10 7.69 23.27
CA PRO A 157 -14.18 7.85 24.39
C PRO A 157 -14.38 6.71 25.39
N ASN A 158 -13.30 6.12 25.87
CA ASN A 158 -13.34 5.07 26.88
C ASN A 158 -12.60 5.44 28.17
N GLY A 159 -11.99 6.63 28.21
CA GLY A 159 -11.27 7.15 29.36
C GLY A 159 -9.91 6.48 29.62
N ILE A 160 -9.42 5.65 28.68
CA ILE A 160 -8.13 4.97 28.79
C ILE A 160 -7.12 5.73 27.92
N ALA A 161 -6.25 6.50 28.56
CA ALA A 161 -5.18 7.21 27.86
C ALA A 161 -4.19 6.21 27.22
N VAL A 162 -3.57 6.62 26.11
CA VAL A 162 -2.46 5.85 25.55
C VAL A 162 -1.27 5.93 26.48
N GLU A 163 -0.80 4.77 26.96
CA GLU A 163 0.33 4.68 27.85
C GLU A 163 1.65 4.63 27.10
N ILE A 164 2.61 5.46 27.51
CA ILE A 164 3.93 5.54 26.91
C ILE A 164 4.96 5.20 27.98
N ALA A 165 5.96 4.37 27.61
CA ALA A 165 7.09 4.00 28.46
C ALA A 165 6.74 3.15 29.70
N GLU A 166 5.58 2.48 29.75
CA GLU A 166 5.35 1.41 30.72
C GLU A 166 6.39 0.29 30.52
N PRO A 167 6.94 -0.35 31.58
CA PRO A 167 7.79 -1.51 31.41
C PRO A 167 7.09 -2.62 30.61
N PHE A 168 7.72 -3.09 29.54
CA PHE A 168 7.13 -4.03 28.58
C PHE A 168 6.48 -5.25 29.24
N ASP A 169 7.19 -5.93 30.17
CA ASP A 169 6.67 -7.13 30.82
C ASP A 169 5.47 -6.84 31.75
N ALA A 170 5.42 -5.65 32.35
CA ALA A 170 4.29 -5.21 33.16
C ALA A 170 3.07 -4.96 32.27
N ALA A 171 3.24 -4.24 31.17
CA ALA A 171 2.22 -4.00 30.17
C ALA A 171 1.67 -5.31 29.59
N ALA A 172 2.54 -6.22 29.15
CA ALA A 172 2.16 -7.50 28.60
C ALA A 172 1.32 -8.35 29.58
N LYS A 173 1.75 -8.40 30.85
CA LYS A 173 1.02 -9.11 31.91
C LYS A 173 -0.34 -8.48 32.18
N ARG A 174 -0.42 -7.15 32.22
CA ARG A 174 -1.66 -6.38 32.46
C ARG A 174 -2.65 -6.56 31.33
N LEU A 175 -2.21 -6.39 30.09
CA LEU A 175 -3.07 -6.55 28.92
C LEU A 175 -3.55 -8.00 28.78
N GLY A 176 -2.68 -8.99 28.95
CA GLY A 176 -3.06 -10.41 28.89
C GLY A 176 -4.00 -10.85 30.01
N ALA A 177 -4.03 -10.16 31.16
CA ALA A 177 -5.01 -10.40 32.20
C ALA A 177 -6.38 -9.74 31.95
N LYS A 178 -6.42 -8.71 31.10
CA LYS A 178 -7.60 -7.88 30.85
C LYS A 178 -8.30 -8.21 29.53
N TYR A 179 -7.56 -8.61 28.50
CA TYR A 179 -8.09 -8.83 27.14
C TYR A 179 -7.74 -10.22 26.62
N ASP A 180 -8.72 -10.89 26.02
CA ASP A 180 -8.49 -12.16 25.32
C ASP A 180 -7.86 -11.95 23.93
N ASN A 181 -8.29 -10.88 23.22
CA ASN A 181 -7.81 -10.52 21.90
C ASN A 181 -6.82 -9.34 21.98
N TRP A 182 -5.61 -9.61 22.42
CA TRP A 182 -4.54 -8.60 22.44
C TRP A 182 -3.29 -9.09 21.74
N ARG A 183 -2.42 -8.15 21.33
CA ARG A 183 -1.20 -8.50 20.58
C ARG A 183 -0.03 -7.61 20.93
N VAL A 184 1.18 -8.20 20.85
CA VAL A 184 2.43 -7.45 20.75
C VAL A 184 2.75 -7.25 19.28
N LEU A 185 3.06 -6.01 18.87
CA LEU A 185 3.49 -5.67 17.53
C LEU A 185 4.88 -5.03 17.58
N SER A 186 5.76 -5.44 16.66
CA SER A 186 7.15 -5.00 16.57
C SER A 186 7.54 -4.70 15.13
N HIS A 187 8.68 -4.06 14.93
CA HIS A 187 9.24 -3.74 13.60
C HIS A 187 9.27 -4.94 12.63
N GLY A 188 9.54 -6.15 13.13
CA GLY A 188 9.70 -7.33 12.27
C GLY A 188 8.41 -7.94 11.76
N ASP A 189 7.25 -7.66 12.38
CA ASP A 189 5.99 -8.34 12.09
C ASP A 189 4.80 -7.43 11.80
N VAL A 190 4.89 -6.13 12.08
CA VAL A 190 3.78 -5.18 12.01
C VAL A 190 3.00 -5.22 10.68
N TRP A 191 3.69 -5.36 9.55
CA TRP A 191 3.06 -5.38 8.23
C TRP A 191 2.20 -6.62 8.01
N SER A 192 2.49 -7.74 8.67
CA SER A 192 1.68 -8.95 8.60
C SER A 192 0.32 -8.83 9.32
N HIS A 193 0.16 -7.77 10.14
CA HIS A 193 -1.06 -7.47 10.88
C HIS A 193 -1.93 -6.39 10.21
N LYS A 194 -1.57 -5.96 9.00
CA LYS A 194 -2.39 -5.04 8.21
C LYS A 194 -3.79 -5.64 7.98
N GLY A 195 -4.84 -4.84 8.21
CA GLY A 195 -6.23 -5.30 8.12
C GLY A 195 -6.75 -6.08 9.34
N ILE A 196 -5.90 -6.44 10.31
CA ILE A 196 -6.32 -7.14 11.53
C ILE A 196 -6.58 -6.13 12.65
N GLU A 197 -7.47 -6.47 13.58
CA GLU A 197 -7.90 -5.64 14.71
C GLU A 197 -7.79 -6.42 16.02
N TYR A 198 -7.34 -5.73 17.07
CA TYR A 198 -7.19 -6.27 18.42
C TYR A 198 -7.88 -5.36 19.44
N ASP A 199 -8.42 -5.93 20.53
CA ASP A 199 -8.98 -5.15 21.63
C ASP A 199 -7.91 -4.28 22.29
N ALA A 200 -6.69 -4.82 22.43
CA ALA A 200 -5.55 -4.07 22.93
C ALA A 200 -4.25 -4.42 22.18
N VAL A 201 -3.37 -3.43 22.04
CA VAL A 201 -2.06 -3.61 21.41
C VAL A 201 -0.96 -3.08 22.34
N LEU A 202 0.09 -3.87 22.49
CA LEU A 202 1.37 -3.48 23.04
C LEU A 202 2.35 -3.31 21.88
N VAL A 203 2.79 -2.09 21.65
CA VAL A 203 3.76 -1.80 20.59
C VAL A 203 5.16 -1.74 21.18
N ASP A 204 6.05 -2.59 20.66
CA ASP A 204 7.50 -2.41 20.82
C ASP A 204 8.00 -1.49 19.71
N ALA A 205 8.15 -0.21 20.01
CA ALA A 205 8.51 0.81 19.03
C ALA A 205 10.00 0.81 18.65
N THR A 206 10.79 -0.10 19.22
CA THR A 206 12.23 -0.19 18.96
C THR A 206 12.49 -0.44 17.46
N GLY A 207 13.16 0.49 16.80
CA GLY A 207 13.51 0.42 15.39
C GLY A 207 12.36 0.65 14.41
N MET A 208 11.15 0.94 14.88
CA MET A 208 10.01 1.25 14.02
C MET A 208 10.16 2.61 13.33
N SER A 209 9.79 2.67 12.07
CA SER A 209 9.50 3.91 11.35
C SER A 209 8.16 4.51 11.83
N ALA A 210 7.93 5.79 11.52
CA ALA A 210 6.66 6.44 11.84
C ALA A 210 5.44 5.72 11.23
N ALA A 211 5.57 5.24 9.99
CA ALA A 211 4.50 4.49 9.32
C ALA A 211 4.22 3.14 10.00
N GLU A 212 5.25 2.43 10.44
CA GLU A 212 5.09 1.18 11.19
C GLU A 212 4.43 1.42 12.55
N LEU A 213 4.85 2.46 13.25
CA LEU A 213 4.26 2.83 14.54
C LEU A 213 2.79 3.24 14.39
N TYR A 214 2.47 4.02 13.35
CA TYR A 214 1.09 4.40 13.02
C TYR A 214 0.25 3.16 12.70
N LEU A 215 0.76 2.25 11.84
CA LEU A 215 0.08 1.01 11.51
C LEU A 215 -0.15 0.16 12.76
N ALA A 216 0.87 -0.08 13.59
CA ALA A 216 0.77 -0.87 14.82
C ALA A 216 -0.29 -0.30 15.77
N ALA A 217 -0.23 1.00 16.03
CA ALA A 217 -1.15 1.68 16.92
C ALA A 217 -2.60 1.65 16.41
N SER A 218 -2.80 1.79 15.09
CA SER A 218 -4.13 1.74 14.47
C SER A 218 -4.80 0.36 14.53
N ARG A 219 -4.10 -0.68 14.98
CA ARG A 219 -4.67 -2.02 15.22
C ARG A 219 -5.41 -2.15 16.54
N ALA A 220 -5.20 -1.22 17.49
CA ALA A 220 -5.84 -1.22 18.78
C ALA A 220 -7.25 -0.61 18.73
N ALA A 221 -8.23 -1.30 19.32
CA ALA A 221 -9.60 -0.80 19.44
C ALA A 221 -9.85 -0.07 20.77
N HIS A 222 -9.36 -0.60 21.87
CA HIS A 222 -9.70 -0.12 23.21
C HIS A 222 -8.52 0.37 24.02
N GLU A 223 -7.38 -0.28 23.94
CA GLU A 223 -6.21 0.08 24.74
C GLU A 223 -4.92 -0.03 23.94
N LEU A 224 -4.10 1.00 24.01
CA LEU A 224 -2.81 1.08 23.34
C LEU A 224 -1.72 1.38 24.37
N VAL A 225 -0.68 0.58 24.36
CA VAL A 225 0.56 0.81 25.11
C VAL A 225 1.72 0.85 24.14
N VAL A 226 2.56 1.87 24.24
CA VAL A 226 3.76 2.04 23.41
C VAL A 226 4.99 2.06 24.31
N CYS A 227 5.95 1.18 24.05
CA CYS A 227 7.21 1.13 24.78
C CYS A 227 8.38 0.88 23.84
N ASN A 228 9.58 1.19 24.31
CA ASN A 228 10.85 0.82 23.69
C ASN A 228 11.51 -0.25 24.56
N ARG A 229 11.96 -1.33 23.96
CA ARG A 229 12.76 -2.36 24.61
C ARG A 229 14.24 -2.04 24.63
#